data_e145df856f184e2d80f859f31570af8c
#
_entry.id   e145df856f184e2d80f859f31570af8c
#
_cell.length_a   1.000
_cell.length_b   1.000
_cell.length_c   1.000
_cell.angle_alpha   90.00
_cell.angle_beta   90.00
_cell.angle_gamma   90.00
#
_symmetry.space_group_name_H-M   'P 1'
#
loop_
_entity.id
_entity.type
_entity.pdbx_description
1 polymer ?
#
loop_
_entity_poly.entity_id
_entity_poly.type
_entity_poly.pdbx_seq_one_letter_code
_entity_poly.pdbx_strand_id
1 'polypeptide(L)'
;MRKVNRIYRKIANQRLDSLHKKSTEIANQYGIVCVEDLDMKAIGNKGFGNGKATFDNGYGMFLNMLEYKLKERGKYFVKVGKWYPSSQICHCCGSVKKFDLKDRVYTCDCGYIGDRDHNAAINILTEGLRILQSL
;
A
#
# COMPACT_ATOMS: atom_id res chain seq x y z
N MET A 1 -28.41 22.35 4.58
CA MET A 1 -28.33 20.92 4.18
C MET A 1 -27.91 20.72 2.73
N ARG A 2 -28.60 21.32 1.75
CA ARG A 2 -28.24 21.13 0.33
C ARG A 2 -26.83 21.61 -0.06
N LYS A 3 -26.38 22.76 0.50
CA LYS A 3 -24.99 23.27 0.23
C LYS A 3 -23.92 22.35 0.79
N VAL A 4 -24.10 21.85 2.02
CA VAL A 4 -23.14 20.94 2.68
C VAL A 4 -23.01 19.64 1.89
N ASN A 5 -24.14 19.05 1.49
CA ASN A 5 -24.16 17.83 0.69
C ASN A 5 -23.47 18.01 -0.67
N ARG A 6 -23.62 19.18 -1.28
CA ARG A 6 -22.94 19.51 -2.54
C ARG A 6 -21.43 19.58 -2.36
N ILE A 7 -20.97 20.17 -1.24
CA ILE A 7 -19.53 20.26 -0.92
C ILE A 7 -18.93 18.87 -0.70
N TYR A 8 -19.61 18.03 0.11
CA TYR A 8 -19.15 16.65 0.33
C TYR A 8 -19.09 15.85 -0.96
N ARG A 9 -20.07 15.97 -1.84
CA ARG A 9 -20.08 15.32 -3.15
C ARG A 9 -18.93 15.80 -4.01
N LYS A 10 -18.63 17.09 -4.01
CA LYS A 10 -17.50 17.66 -4.76
C LYS A 10 -16.17 17.10 -4.26
N ILE A 11 -15.98 17.05 -2.94
CA ILE A 11 -14.76 16.49 -2.33
C ILE A 11 -14.61 15.00 -2.69
N ALA A 12 -15.68 14.23 -2.58
CA ALA A 12 -15.67 12.81 -2.94
C ALA A 12 -15.32 12.58 -4.41
N ASN A 13 -15.88 13.38 -5.31
CA ASN A 13 -15.62 13.30 -6.73
C ASN A 13 -14.18 13.70 -7.07
N GLN A 14 -13.64 14.72 -6.42
CA GLN A 14 -12.24 15.12 -6.60
C GLN A 14 -11.28 14.05 -6.13
N ARG A 15 -11.57 13.39 -5.00
CA ARG A 15 -10.79 12.27 -4.48
C ARG A 15 -10.82 11.10 -5.47
N LEU A 16 -11.99 10.75 -5.95
CA LEU A 16 -12.17 9.66 -6.91
C LEU A 16 -11.38 9.92 -8.20
N ASP A 17 -11.47 11.14 -8.74
CA ASP A 17 -10.72 11.56 -9.92
C ASP A 17 -9.20 11.44 -9.70
N SER A 18 -8.70 11.90 -8.56
CA SER A 18 -7.28 11.78 -8.20
C SER A 18 -6.82 10.32 -8.12
N LEU A 19 -7.62 9.46 -7.51
CA LEU A 19 -7.31 8.02 -7.41
C LEU A 19 -7.30 7.36 -8.80
N HIS A 20 -8.24 7.71 -9.67
CA HIS A 20 -8.27 7.23 -11.05
C HIS A 20 -7.03 7.64 -11.84
N LYS A 21 -6.62 8.90 -11.72
CA LYS A 21 -5.44 9.42 -12.43
C LYS A 21 -4.16 8.72 -11.97
N LYS A 22 -3.96 8.60 -10.65
CA LYS A 22 -2.78 7.95 -10.08
C LYS A 22 -2.73 6.46 -10.41
N SER A 23 -3.84 5.76 -10.30
CA SER A 23 -3.88 4.33 -10.61
C SER A 23 -3.65 4.05 -12.10
N THR A 24 -4.16 4.90 -12.98
CA THR A 24 -3.91 4.80 -14.43
C THR A 24 -2.43 5.04 -14.74
N GLU A 25 -1.83 6.07 -14.15
CA GLU A 25 -0.41 6.38 -14.31
C GLU A 25 0.47 5.19 -13.92
N ILE A 26 0.22 4.62 -12.74
CA ILE A 26 0.98 3.46 -12.26
C ILE A 26 0.76 2.24 -13.17
N ALA A 27 -0.48 1.97 -13.56
CA ALA A 27 -0.81 0.84 -14.42
C ALA A 27 -0.20 0.97 -15.82
N ASN A 28 -0.02 2.19 -16.31
CA ASN A 28 0.65 2.43 -17.61
C ASN A 28 2.16 2.29 -17.50
N GLN A 29 2.74 2.72 -16.36
CA GLN A 29 4.18 2.82 -16.19
C GLN A 29 4.84 1.50 -15.79
N TYR A 30 4.17 0.69 -14.97
CA TYR A 30 4.75 -0.53 -14.39
C TYR A 30 4.06 -1.79 -14.91
N GLY A 31 4.83 -2.85 -15.06
CA GLY A 31 4.33 -4.18 -15.47
C GLY A 31 3.92 -5.06 -14.30
N ILE A 32 4.49 -4.83 -13.13
CA ILE A 32 4.21 -5.59 -11.90
C ILE A 32 4.08 -4.59 -10.76
N VAL A 33 3.00 -4.70 -10.00
CA VAL A 33 2.79 -3.90 -8.78
C VAL A 33 2.54 -4.86 -7.63
N CYS A 34 3.36 -4.75 -6.60
CA CYS A 34 3.23 -5.54 -5.37
C CYS A 34 2.77 -4.64 -4.24
N VAL A 35 1.76 -5.06 -3.51
CA VAL A 35 1.19 -4.30 -2.40
C VAL A 35 1.05 -5.17 -1.17
N GLU A 36 1.06 -4.54 0.00
CA GLU A 36 0.77 -5.22 1.25
C GLU A 36 -0.73 -5.41 1.41
N ASP A 37 -1.14 -6.61 1.81
CA ASP A 37 -2.54 -6.91 2.13
C ASP A 37 -2.85 -6.45 3.56
N LEU A 38 -3.22 -5.18 3.70
CA LEU A 38 -3.54 -4.58 4.99
C LEU A 38 -4.93 -5.03 5.47
N ASP A 39 -5.02 -5.36 6.77
CA ASP A 39 -6.31 -5.61 7.41
C ASP A 39 -7.01 -4.28 7.69
N MET A 40 -7.81 -3.84 6.71
CA MET A 40 -8.54 -2.58 6.77
C MET A 40 -9.53 -2.53 7.93
N LYS A 41 -10.09 -3.67 8.34
CA LYS A 41 -11.01 -3.76 9.47
C LYS A 41 -10.30 -3.51 10.80
N ALA A 42 -9.13 -4.11 10.99
CA ALA A 42 -8.33 -3.91 12.20
C ALA A 42 -7.84 -2.46 12.32
N ILE A 43 -7.44 -1.83 11.22
CA ILE A 43 -7.00 -0.43 11.19
C ILE A 43 -8.16 0.51 11.50
N GLY A 44 -9.35 0.25 10.94
CA GLY A 44 -10.55 1.07 11.15
C GLY A 44 -11.09 1.02 12.58
N ASN A 45 -10.83 -0.05 13.34
CA ASN A 45 -11.33 -0.24 14.71
C ASN A 45 -10.47 0.42 15.79
N LYS A 46 -9.32 0.99 15.46
CA LYS A 46 -8.38 1.58 16.42
C LYS A 46 -8.70 3.05 16.79
N GLY A 47 -9.96 3.36 17.06
CA GLY A 47 -10.31 4.57 17.81
C GLY A 47 -10.35 5.90 17.06
N PHE A 48 -10.31 5.90 15.76
CA PHE A 48 -10.44 7.11 14.95
C PHE A 48 -11.84 7.19 14.34
N GLY A 49 -12.79 7.73 15.07
CA GLY A 49 -14.20 7.96 14.73
C GLY A 49 -14.66 7.65 13.29
N ASN A 50 -14.32 8.49 12.33
CA ASN A 50 -14.63 8.29 10.91
C ASN A 50 -13.46 7.69 10.11
N GLY A 51 -12.38 7.28 10.76
CA GLY A 51 -11.17 6.76 10.11
C GLY A 51 -11.42 5.54 9.23
N LYS A 52 -12.33 4.67 9.66
CA LYS A 52 -12.68 3.46 8.92
C LYS A 52 -13.28 3.78 7.54
N ALA A 53 -14.31 4.63 7.50
CA ALA A 53 -14.96 5.00 6.24
C ALA A 53 -14.00 5.75 5.30
N THR A 54 -13.16 6.63 5.86
CA THR A 54 -12.20 7.40 5.07
C THR A 54 -11.08 6.52 4.53
N PHE A 55 -10.57 5.58 5.32
CA PHE A 55 -9.48 4.69 4.94
C PHE A 55 -9.94 3.63 3.94
N ASP A 56 -11.07 2.95 4.22
CA ASP A 56 -11.66 1.95 3.32
C ASP A 56 -12.01 2.54 1.95
N ASN A 57 -12.58 3.75 1.94
CA ASN A 57 -12.99 4.41 0.70
C ASN A 57 -11.81 4.94 -0.13
N GLY A 58 -10.69 5.31 0.50
CA GLY A 58 -9.50 5.81 -0.20
C GLY A 58 -8.59 4.69 -0.66
N TYR A 59 -8.00 3.99 0.28
CA TYR A 59 -6.95 2.98 0.00
C TYR A 59 -7.52 1.73 -0.68
N GLY A 60 -8.64 1.20 -0.17
CA GLY A 60 -9.28 0.03 -0.75
C GLY A 60 -9.74 0.27 -2.20
N MET A 61 -10.31 1.43 -2.47
CA MET A 61 -10.70 1.82 -3.83
C MET A 61 -9.48 1.94 -4.75
N PHE A 62 -8.40 2.53 -4.26
CA PHE A 62 -7.15 2.67 -5.01
C PHE A 62 -6.58 1.30 -5.39
N LEU A 63 -6.53 0.35 -4.46
CA LEU A 63 -6.06 -1.02 -4.73
C LEU A 63 -6.94 -1.74 -5.75
N ASN A 64 -8.25 -1.60 -5.65
CA ASN A 64 -9.19 -2.18 -6.61
C ASN A 64 -8.99 -1.59 -8.01
N MET A 65 -8.77 -0.29 -8.10
CA MET A 65 -8.49 0.38 -9.37
C MET A 65 -7.18 -0.11 -10.00
N LEU A 66 -6.12 -0.24 -9.20
CA LEU A 66 -4.84 -0.79 -9.66
C LEU A 66 -5.01 -2.22 -10.18
N GLU A 67 -5.72 -3.05 -9.42
CA GLU A 67 -5.92 -4.45 -9.77
C GLU A 67 -6.60 -4.61 -11.13
N TYR A 68 -7.77 -3.99 -11.34
CA TYR A 68 -8.48 -4.17 -12.60
C TYR A 68 -7.76 -3.49 -13.78
N LYS A 69 -7.11 -2.34 -13.55
CA LYS A 69 -6.38 -1.63 -14.61
C LYS A 69 -5.14 -2.40 -15.07
N LEU A 70 -4.41 -2.99 -14.15
CA LEU A 70 -3.27 -3.86 -14.46
C LEU A 70 -3.73 -5.12 -15.20
N LYS A 71 -4.80 -5.74 -14.73
CA LYS A 71 -5.36 -6.94 -15.34
C LYS A 71 -5.83 -6.68 -16.79
N GLU A 72 -6.52 -5.56 -17.04
CA GLU A 72 -6.94 -5.15 -18.37
C GLU A 72 -5.76 -4.98 -19.35
N ARG A 73 -4.58 -4.61 -18.82
CA ARG A 73 -3.36 -4.39 -19.59
C ARG A 73 -2.48 -5.63 -19.73
N GLY A 74 -2.93 -6.78 -19.23
CA GLY A 74 -2.14 -8.01 -19.22
C GLY A 74 -0.94 -7.96 -18.28
N LYS A 75 -1.01 -7.13 -17.25
CA LYS A 75 0.04 -6.92 -16.25
C LYS A 75 -0.30 -7.60 -14.94
N TYR A 76 0.62 -7.58 -13.99
CA TYR A 76 0.50 -8.32 -12.74
C TYR A 76 0.27 -7.41 -11.54
N PHE A 77 -0.68 -7.81 -10.70
CA PHE A 77 -0.95 -7.22 -9.40
C PHE A 77 -0.81 -8.31 -8.34
N VAL A 78 0.10 -8.13 -7.38
CA VAL A 78 0.42 -9.14 -6.36
C VAL A 78 0.17 -8.56 -4.97
N LYS A 79 -0.61 -9.25 -4.16
CA LYS A 79 -0.80 -8.93 -2.74
C LYS A 79 0.14 -9.80 -1.91
N VAL A 80 0.99 -9.15 -1.12
CA VAL A 80 1.85 -9.81 -0.14
C VAL A 80 1.07 -9.96 1.16
N GLY A 81 1.10 -11.15 1.75
CA GLY A 81 0.34 -11.49 2.94
C GLY A 81 0.63 -10.55 4.12
N LYS A 82 -0.41 -10.21 4.87
CA LYS A 82 -0.33 -9.31 6.04
C LYS A 82 0.63 -9.78 7.13
N TRP A 83 0.97 -11.05 7.13
CA TRP A 83 1.89 -11.64 8.12
C TRP A 83 3.36 -11.49 7.75
N TYR A 84 3.66 -11.07 6.52
CA TYR A 84 5.03 -10.86 6.08
C TYR A 84 5.61 -9.62 6.76
N PRO A 85 6.70 -9.77 7.56
CA PRO A 85 7.21 -8.67 8.38
C PRO A 85 8.09 -7.71 7.57
N SER A 86 7.55 -7.12 6.54
CA SER A 86 8.26 -6.28 5.58
C SER A 86 9.02 -5.12 6.21
N SER A 87 8.45 -4.51 7.25
CA SER A 87 9.08 -3.38 7.95
C SER A 87 10.21 -3.78 8.90
N GLN A 88 10.34 -5.07 9.19
CA GLN A 88 11.33 -5.60 10.14
C GLN A 88 12.53 -6.25 9.47
N ILE A 89 12.39 -6.68 8.22
CA ILE A 89 13.43 -7.37 7.46
C ILE A 89 14.38 -6.34 6.84
N CYS A 90 15.69 -6.59 6.96
CA CYS A 90 16.68 -5.83 6.19
C CYS A 90 16.70 -6.34 4.75
N HIS A 91 16.46 -5.49 3.77
CA HIS A 91 16.45 -5.90 2.37
C HIS A 91 17.84 -6.32 1.85
N CYS A 92 18.92 -5.91 2.54
CA CYS A 92 20.28 -6.24 2.14
C CYS A 92 20.73 -7.61 2.64
N CYS A 93 20.49 -7.94 3.92
CA CYS A 93 20.99 -9.16 4.54
C CYS A 93 19.93 -10.15 5.02
N GLY A 94 18.66 -9.76 5.01
CA GLY A 94 17.55 -10.61 5.46
C GLY A 94 17.38 -10.71 6.97
N SER A 95 18.18 -10.02 7.77
CA SER A 95 18.03 -10.00 9.24
C SER A 95 16.72 -9.36 9.64
N VAL A 96 16.09 -9.91 10.68
CA VAL A 96 14.83 -9.41 11.23
C VAL A 96 15.10 -8.61 12.49
N LYS A 97 14.61 -7.37 12.55
CA LYS A 97 14.77 -6.49 13.69
C LYS A 97 13.46 -5.81 14.01
N LYS A 98 13.06 -5.84 15.29
CA LYS A 98 11.87 -5.12 15.74
C LYS A 98 12.21 -3.65 15.97
N PHE A 99 11.34 -2.77 15.48
CA PHE A 99 11.45 -1.33 15.66
C PHE A 99 10.21 -0.80 16.38
N ASP A 100 10.39 0.30 17.11
CA ASP A 100 9.27 1.06 17.64
C ASP A 100 8.52 1.74 16.47
N LEU A 101 7.20 1.95 16.62
CA LEU A 101 6.37 2.64 15.63
C LEU A 101 6.86 4.06 15.33
N LYS A 102 7.63 4.66 16.24
CA LYS A 102 8.21 6.00 16.09
C LYS A 102 9.45 6.03 15.20
N ASP A 103 10.09 4.89 15.01
CA ASP A 103 11.35 4.82 14.26
C ASP A 103 11.07 4.93 12.75
N ARG A 104 11.62 5.96 12.14
CA ARG A 104 11.52 6.24 10.70
C ARG A 104 12.73 5.73 9.92
N VAL A 105 13.83 5.49 10.61
CA VAL A 105 15.08 5.05 10.02
C VAL A 105 15.33 3.60 10.36
N TYR A 106 15.65 2.81 9.35
CA TYR A 106 16.08 1.42 9.51
C TYR A 106 17.59 1.37 9.59
N THR A 107 18.13 0.79 10.66
CA THR A 107 19.57 0.55 10.83
C THR A 107 19.81 -0.94 11.03
N CYS A 108 20.81 -1.49 10.36
CA CYS A 108 21.16 -2.89 10.45
C CYS A 108 22.66 -3.08 10.73
N ASP A 109 22.99 -4.14 11.42
CA ASP A 109 24.38 -4.50 11.73
C ASP A 109 25.19 -4.82 10.46
N CYS A 110 24.52 -5.13 9.35
CA CYS A 110 25.19 -5.33 8.06
C CYS A 110 25.73 -4.03 7.43
N GLY A 111 25.41 -2.87 8.01
CA GLY A 111 25.82 -1.56 7.53
C GLY A 111 24.73 -0.78 6.80
N TYR A 112 23.58 -1.38 6.53
CA TYR A 112 22.47 -0.66 5.88
C TYR A 112 21.85 0.36 6.83
N ILE A 113 21.69 1.59 6.33
CA ILE A 113 20.98 2.68 6.99
C ILE A 113 20.10 3.35 5.93
N GLY A 114 18.81 3.46 6.18
CA GLY A 114 17.90 4.08 5.23
C GLY A 114 16.49 4.28 5.78
N ASP A 115 15.63 4.80 4.93
CA ASP A 115 14.23 5.00 5.26
C ASP A 115 13.52 3.66 5.49
N ARG A 116 12.77 3.57 6.58
CA ARG A 116 12.08 2.33 6.96
C ARG A 116 11.01 1.93 5.95
N ASP A 117 10.24 2.89 5.45
CA ASP A 117 9.18 2.62 4.48
C ASP A 117 9.76 2.19 3.14
N HIS A 118 10.86 2.80 2.73
CA HIS A 118 11.58 2.41 1.51
C HIS A 118 12.12 0.97 1.62
N ASN A 119 12.74 0.64 2.74
CA ASN A 119 13.20 -0.73 3.01
C ASN A 119 12.04 -1.72 2.97
N ALA A 120 10.90 -1.39 3.59
CA ALA A 120 9.70 -2.22 3.57
C ALA A 120 9.15 -2.40 2.16
N ALA A 121 9.14 -1.35 1.36
CA ALA A 121 8.68 -1.42 -0.03
C ALA A 121 9.53 -2.37 -0.88
N ILE A 122 10.85 -2.34 -0.72
CA ILE A 122 11.76 -3.27 -1.40
C ILE A 122 11.47 -4.72 -0.99
N ASN A 123 11.22 -4.95 0.31
CA ASN A 123 10.88 -6.29 0.82
C ASN A 123 9.55 -6.80 0.26
N ILE A 124 8.55 -5.93 0.17
CA ILE A 124 7.25 -6.26 -0.42
C ILE A 124 7.41 -6.63 -1.89
N LEU A 125 8.21 -5.88 -2.63
CA LEU A 125 8.50 -6.20 -4.03
C LEU A 125 9.19 -7.56 -4.16
N THR A 126 10.21 -7.81 -3.35
CA THR A 126 10.95 -9.08 -3.36
C THR A 126 10.04 -10.26 -3.08
N GLU A 127 9.20 -10.17 -2.04
CA GLU A 127 8.25 -11.22 -1.70
C GLU A 127 7.15 -11.37 -2.77
N GLY A 128 6.66 -10.27 -3.31
CA GLY A 128 5.68 -10.30 -4.39
C GLY A 128 6.21 -10.98 -5.64
N LEU A 129 7.45 -10.72 -6.01
CA LEU A 129 8.11 -11.40 -7.13
C LEU A 129 8.30 -12.90 -6.85
N ARG A 130 8.65 -13.26 -5.62
CA ARG A 130 8.74 -14.68 -5.21
C ARG A 130 7.39 -15.39 -5.36
N ILE A 131 6.31 -14.77 -4.90
CA ILE A 131 4.95 -15.30 -5.03
C ILE A 131 4.59 -15.47 -6.51
N LEU A 132 4.86 -14.47 -7.32
CA LEU A 132 4.54 -14.50 -8.75
C LEU A 132 5.29 -15.62 -9.48
N GLN A 133 6.56 -15.86 -9.14
CA GLN A 133 7.36 -16.93 -9.75
C GLN A 133 6.90 -18.34 -9.34
N SER A 134 6.20 -18.47 -8.22
CA SER A 134 5.71 -19.76 -7.71
C SER A 134 4.34 -20.17 -8.28
N LEU A 135 3.72 -19.32 -9.08
CA LEU A 135 2.43 -19.60 -9.70
C LEU A 135 2.54 -20.49 -10.93
#